data_2475448074ee8b8341c6e09943b5d62e
#
_entry.id   2475448074ee8b8341c6e09943b5d62e
#
_cell.length_a   1.000
_cell.length_b   1.000
_cell.length_c   1.000
_cell.angle_alpha   90.00
_cell.angle_beta   90.00
_cell.angle_gamma   90.00
#
_symmetry.space_group_name_H-M   'P 1'
#
loop_
_entity.id
_entity.type
_entity.pdbx_description
1 polymer ?
#
loop_
_entity_poly.entity_id
_entity_poly.type
_entity_poly.pdbx_seq_one_letter_code
_entity_poly.pdbx_strand_id
1 'polypeptide(L)'
;MAAQRVKTAEPGLVPEKPASQRMITAARRHFFAHGFRGVTMDDLAEELGMSKKTLYASFASKDALLRAVLLDKFRSVEMDLDGIMAECSSDVLAALHRLLACMQWHTEEIQPPFVRDIRREAPETFNFVEQRRRELIERYFGRLFQEGRRAGIIRKDLPARLMIEILLGTVQAIMNPSKMAELGLTPKTGFLTIITIVLEGVLTEKGRLRSRHGQRSDRETRRPGDWERRKERDKETGRQGDNERGGRAHGKRGDL
;
A
#
# COMPACT_ATOMS: atom_id res chain seq x y z
N MET A 1 -24.67 37.72 -12.93
CA MET A 1 -24.43 36.36 -13.43
C MET A 1 -23.66 35.59 -12.38
N ALA A 2 -24.33 34.71 -11.65
CA ALA A 2 -23.78 33.96 -10.53
C ALA A 2 -23.23 32.60 -11.06
N ALA A 3 -21.93 32.39 -10.89
CA ALA A 3 -21.28 31.11 -11.23
C ALA A 3 -21.65 30.04 -10.18
N GLN A 4 -22.41 29.05 -10.59
CA GLN A 4 -22.73 27.88 -9.79
C GLN A 4 -21.44 27.03 -9.60
N ARG A 5 -20.96 27.00 -8.34
CA ARG A 5 -19.97 26.01 -7.89
C ARG A 5 -20.64 24.63 -7.87
N VAL A 6 -20.27 23.77 -8.80
CA VAL A 6 -20.60 22.35 -8.72
C VAL A 6 -19.78 21.76 -7.55
N LYS A 7 -20.46 21.48 -6.45
CA LYS A 7 -19.95 20.63 -5.37
C LYS A 7 -19.90 19.20 -5.89
N THR A 8 -18.72 18.71 -6.24
CA THR A 8 -18.48 17.27 -6.34
C THR A 8 -18.59 16.67 -4.95
N ALA A 9 -19.71 16.02 -4.69
CA ALA A 9 -19.94 15.25 -3.47
C ALA A 9 -18.96 14.06 -3.48
N GLU A 10 -18.07 14.01 -2.50
CA GLU A 10 -17.36 12.78 -2.17
C GLU A 10 -18.39 11.71 -1.81
N PRO A 11 -18.30 10.48 -2.35
CA PRO A 11 -19.21 9.41 -1.94
C PRO A 11 -18.93 9.08 -0.48
N GLY A 12 -19.92 9.38 0.36
CA GLY A 12 -19.89 9.18 1.80
C GLY A 12 -19.49 7.76 2.17
N LEU A 13 -18.63 7.64 3.19
CA LEU A 13 -18.26 6.39 3.84
C LEU A 13 -19.53 5.70 4.36
N VAL A 14 -20.01 4.72 3.61
CA VAL A 14 -20.96 3.74 4.15
C VAL A 14 -20.12 2.78 5.00
N PRO A 15 -20.47 2.50 6.27
CA PRO A 15 -19.77 1.49 7.06
C PRO A 15 -19.87 0.16 6.32
N GLU A 16 -18.74 -0.36 5.88
CA GLU A 16 -18.66 -1.60 5.11
C GLU A 16 -19.19 -2.74 5.97
N LYS A 17 -20.20 -3.46 5.47
CA LYS A 17 -20.70 -4.67 6.13
C LYS A 17 -19.53 -5.66 6.27
N PRO A 18 -19.43 -6.41 7.39
CA PRO A 18 -18.35 -7.40 7.60
C PRO A 18 -18.15 -8.39 6.44
N ALA A 19 -19.24 -8.71 5.74
CA ALA A 19 -19.21 -9.55 4.55
C ALA A 19 -18.49 -8.88 3.37
N SER A 20 -18.68 -7.57 3.15
CA SER A 20 -17.99 -6.83 2.07
C SER A 20 -16.50 -6.76 2.34
N GLN A 21 -16.06 -6.59 3.59
CA GLN A 21 -14.64 -6.58 3.94
C GLN A 21 -13.95 -7.93 3.66
N ARG A 22 -14.64 -9.06 3.94
CA ARG A 22 -14.12 -10.40 3.60
C ARG A 22 -13.94 -10.55 2.09
N MET A 23 -14.90 -10.07 1.28
CA MET A 23 -14.82 -10.09 -0.18
C MET A 23 -13.64 -9.24 -0.69
N ILE A 24 -13.45 -8.03 -0.14
CA ILE A 24 -12.34 -7.15 -0.49
C ILE A 24 -11.00 -7.81 -0.13
N THR A 25 -10.87 -8.42 1.03
CA THR A 25 -9.64 -9.08 1.48
C THR A 25 -9.27 -10.27 0.60
N ALA A 26 -10.24 -11.12 0.25
CA ALA A 26 -10.00 -12.25 -0.67
C ALA A 26 -9.64 -11.74 -2.06
N ALA A 27 -10.41 -10.81 -2.62
CA ALA A 27 -10.13 -10.23 -3.93
C ALA A 27 -8.75 -9.55 -3.99
N ARG A 28 -8.35 -8.82 -2.95
CA ARG A 28 -7.01 -8.21 -2.84
C ARG A 28 -5.91 -9.26 -2.97
N ARG A 29 -6.01 -10.36 -2.19
CA ARG A 29 -5.02 -11.44 -2.23
C ARG A 29 -4.88 -12.02 -3.64
N HIS A 30 -6.00 -12.31 -4.31
CA HIS A 30 -6.00 -12.91 -5.64
C HIS A 30 -5.53 -11.94 -6.72
N PHE A 31 -6.09 -10.73 -6.76
CA PHE A 31 -5.71 -9.75 -7.78
C PHE A 31 -4.23 -9.41 -7.70
N PHE A 32 -3.71 -9.18 -6.50
CA PHE A 32 -2.30 -8.79 -6.33
C PHE A 32 -1.33 -9.93 -6.62
N ALA A 33 -1.70 -11.19 -6.32
CA ALA A 33 -0.85 -12.35 -6.57
C ALA A 33 -0.93 -12.84 -8.02
N HIS A 34 -2.13 -12.93 -8.60
CA HIS A 34 -2.35 -13.61 -9.88
C HIS A 34 -2.67 -12.67 -11.04
N GLY A 35 -2.82 -11.38 -10.77
CA GLY A 35 -3.23 -10.37 -11.75
C GLY A 35 -4.74 -10.19 -11.82
N PHE A 36 -5.15 -9.07 -12.41
CA PHE A 36 -6.57 -8.75 -12.54
C PHE A 36 -7.28 -9.61 -13.57
N ARG A 37 -6.63 -9.92 -14.69
CA ARG A 37 -7.22 -10.69 -15.78
C ARG A 37 -7.53 -12.13 -15.40
N GLY A 38 -6.59 -12.79 -14.74
CA GLY A 38 -6.66 -14.22 -14.44
C GLY A 38 -7.67 -14.63 -13.38
N VAL A 39 -8.16 -13.70 -12.56
CA VAL A 39 -9.10 -13.95 -11.45
C VAL A 39 -10.52 -13.64 -11.92
N THR A 40 -11.47 -14.55 -11.72
CA THR A 40 -12.89 -14.33 -12.04
C THR A 40 -13.73 -14.08 -10.79
N MET A 41 -14.93 -13.50 -10.98
CA MET A 41 -15.91 -13.37 -9.90
C MET A 41 -16.40 -14.74 -9.39
N ASP A 42 -16.31 -15.75 -10.24
CA ASP A 42 -16.69 -17.12 -9.93
C ASP A 42 -15.70 -17.77 -8.98
N ASP A 43 -14.39 -17.64 -9.26
CA ASP A 43 -13.33 -18.15 -8.40
C ASP A 43 -13.42 -17.53 -6.99
N LEU A 44 -13.71 -16.23 -6.94
CA LEU A 44 -13.86 -15.51 -5.67
C LEU A 44 -15.11 -15.96 -4.89
N ALA A 45 -16.22 -16.21 -5.59
CA ALA A 45 -17.45 -16.68 -4.94
C ALA A 45 -17.28 -18.10 -4.37
N GLU A 46 -16.61 -18.99 -5.13
CA GLU A 46 -16.29 -20.35 -4.71
C GLU A 46 -15.39 -20.36 -3.47
N GLU A 47 -14.28 -19.61 -3.49
CA GLU A 47 -13.36 -19.50 -2.35
C GLU A 47 -14.04 -18.96 -1.08
N LEU A 48 -14.91 -17.96 -1.25
CA LEU A 48 -15.64 -17.35 -0.13
C LEU A 48 -16.82 -18.20 0.36
N GLY A 49 -17.11 -19.33 -0.31
CA GLY A 49 -18.24 -20.19 0.02
C GLY A 49 -19.59 -19.48 -0.12
N MET A 50 -19.72 -18.57 -1.10
CA MET A 50 -20.94 -17.81 -1.31
C MET A 50 -21.45 -17.94 -2.75
N SER A 51 -22.74 -17.60 -2.97
CA SER A 51 -23.28 -17.59 -4.32
C SER A 51 -22.75 -16.39 -5.12
N LYS A 52 -22.61 -16.56 -6.47
CA LYS A 52 -22.32 -15.45 -7.38
C LYS A 52 -23.29 -14.27 -7.18
N LYS A 53 -24.59 -14.58 -6.97
CA LYS A 53 -25.63 -13.57 -6.72
C LYS A 53 -25.29 -12.71 -5.50
N THR A 54 -24.77 -13.33 -4.43
CA THR A 54 -24.36 -12.62 -3.21
C THR A 54 -23.18 -11.68 -3.47
N LEU A 55 -22.19 -12.15 -4.24
CA LEU A 55 -21.02 -11.33 -4.60
C LEU A 55 -21.42 -10.15 -5.50
N TYR A 56 -22.25 -10.40 -6.53
CA TYR A 56 -22.74 -9.34 -7.44
C TYR A 56 -23.73 -8.39 -6.76
N ALA A 57 -24.44 -8.80 -5.72
CA ALA A 57 -25.26 -7.89 -4.91
C ALA A 57 -24.43 -6.89 -4.10
N SER A 58 -23.17 -7.25 -3.78
CA SER A 58 -22.25 -6.36 -3.06
C SER A 58 -21.39 -5.51 -4.02
N PHE A 59 -20.98 -6.09 -5.14
CA PHE A 59 -20.13 -5.43 -6.14
C PHE A 59 -20.69 -5.71 -7.55
N ALA A 60 -21.25 -4.68 -8.17
CA ALA A 60 -21.95 -4.79 -9.44
C ALA A 60 -21.06 -5.31 -10.60
N SER A 61 -19.73 -5.21 -10.48
CA SER A 61 -18.77 -5.69 -11.46
C SER A 61 -17.44 -6.03 -10.81
N LYS A 62 -16.58 -6.73 -11.54
CA LYS A 62 -15.19 -6.99 -11.15
C LYS A 62 -14.39 -5.71 -10.99
N ASP A 63 -14.65 -4.70 -11.83
CA ASP A 63 -14.04 -3.38 -11.74
C ASP A 63 -14.47 -2.64 -10.48
N ALA A 64 -15.75 -2.72 -10.08
CA ALA A 64 -16.24 -2.16 -8.84
C ALA A 64 -15.56 -2.80 -7.61
N LEU A 65 -15.37 -4.11 -7.64
CA LEU A 65 -14.62 -4.83 -6.62
C LEU A 65 -13.14 -4.44 -6.62
N LEU A 66 -12.49 -4.34 -7.79
CA LEU A 66 -11.11 -3.86 -7.92
C LEU A 66 -10.95 -2.47 -7.31
N ARG A 67 -11.87 -1.55 -7.62
CA ARG A 67 -11.86 -0.19 -7.07
C ARG A 67 -11.97 -0.21 -5.54
N ALA A 68 -12.84 -1.04 -4.97
CA ALA A 68 -12.98 -1.19 -3.52
C ALA A 68 -11.69 -1.76 -2.88
N VAL A 69 -11.06 -2.75 -3.50
CA VAL A 69 -9.76 -3.31 -3.09
C VAL A 69 -8.68 -2.23 -3.05
N LEU A 70 -8.59 -1.41 -4.08
CA LEU A 70 -7.59 -0.35 -4.16
C LEU A 70 -7.84 0.77 -3.14
N LEU A 71 -9.10 1.15 -2.91
CA LEU A 71 -9.45 2.11 -1.87
C LEU A 71 -9.11 1.60 -0.47
N ASP A 72 -9.41 0.34 -0.18
CA ASP A 72 -9.03 -0.32 1.08
C ASP A 72 -7.50 -0.35 1.26
N LYS A 73 -6.78 -0.69 0.18
CA LYS A 73 -5.31 -0.65 0.19
C LYS A 73 -4.76 0.74 0.48
N PHE A 74 -5.28 1.78 -0.16
CA PHE A 74 -4.83 3.15 0.08
C PHE A 74 -5.14 3.61 1.50
N ARG A 75 -6.29 3.27 2.06
CA ARG A 75 -6.61 3.56 3.48
C ARG A 75 -5.59 2.91 4.42
N SER A 76 -5.24 1.64 4.18
CA SER A 76 -4.22 0.95 4.98
C SER A 76 -2.87 1.65 4.89
N VAL A 77 -2.44 2.07 3.70
CA VAL A 77 -1.21 2.84 3.50
C VAL A 77 -1.26 4.16 4.26
N GLU A 78 -2.34 4.93 4.13
CA GLU A 78 -2.50 6.23 4.79
C GLU A 78 -2.46 6.09 6.32
N MET A 79 -3.14 5.09 6.89
CA MET A 79 -3.11 4.83 8.34
C MET A 79 -1.69 4.53 8.85
N ASP A 80 -0.93 3.72 8.12
CA ASP A 80 0.44 3.38 8.51
C ASP A 80 1.37 4.60 8.38
N LEU A 81 1.23 5.40 7.31
CA LEU A 81 2.01 6.61 7.11
C LEU A 81 1.69 7.70 8.15
N ASP A 82 0.42 7.90 8.49
CA ASP A 82 -0.01 8.84 9.54
C ASP A 82 0.54 8.41 10.92
N GLY A 83 0.52 7.10 11.24
CA GLY A 83 1.10 6.55 12.45
C GLY A 83 2.61 6.83 12.54
N ILE A 84 3.35 6.59 11.46
CA ILE A 84 4.80 6.86 11.38
C ILE A 84 5.09 8.35 11.60
N MET A 85 4.33 9.23 10.95
CA MET A 85 4.52 10.67 11.09
C MET A 85 4.20 11.19 12.50
N ALA A 86 3.26 10.57 13.19
CA ALA A 86 2.94 10.90 14.58
C ALA A 86 4.05 10.45 15.55
N GLU A 87 4.51 9.21 15.41
CA GLU A 87 5.54 8.62 16.28
C GLU A 87 6.93 9.23 16.09
N CYS A 88 7.28 9.64 14.88
CA CYS A 88 8.58 10.18 14.52
C CYS A 88 8.58 11.71 14.38
N SER A 89 7.67 12.41 15.05
CA SER A 89 7.47 13.87 14.87
C SER A 89 8.70 14.73 15.16
N SER A 90 9.65 14.24 15.96
CA SER A 90 10.90 14.95 16.33
C SER A 90 12.14 14.43 15.59
N ASP A 91 12.07 13.31 14.90
CA ASP A 91 13.20 12.69 14.18
C ASP A 91 12.89 12.46 12.71
N VAL A 92 13.29 13.43 11.91
CA VAL A 92 13.09 13.43 10.43
C VAL A 92 13.75 12.23 9.74
N LEU A 93 14.92 11.78 10.23
CA LEU A 93 15.61 10.64 9.61
C LEU A 93 14.93 9.32 9.94
N ALA A 94 14.52 9.15 11.21
CA ALA A 94 13.72 7.99 11.60
C ALA A 94 12.38 7.95 10.83
N ALA A 95 11.68 9.08 10.73
CA ALA A 95 10.47 9.20 9.92
C ALA A 95 10.72 8.79 8.47
N LEU A 96 11.80 9.32 7.87
CA LEU A 96 12.15 9.01 6.49
C LEU A 96 12.39 7.52 6.28
N HIS A 97 13.23 6.88 7.11
CA HIS A 97 13.52 5.46 6.99
C HIS A 97 12.27 4.60 7.16
N ARG A 98 11.41 4.94 8.14
CA ARG A 98 10.17 4.20 8.38
C ARG A 98 9.14 4.37 7.27
N LEU A 99 8.99 5.59 6.72
CA LEU A 99 8.13 5.82 5.56
C LEU A 99 8.55 4.97 4.36
N LEU A 100 9.86 4.90 4.11
CA LEU A 100 10.40 4.09 3.01
C LEU A 100 10.17 2.59 3.23
N ALA A 101 10.42 2.10 4.43
CA ALA A 101 10.16 0.70 4.78
C ALA A 101 8.67 0.35 4.66
N CYS A 102 7.77 1.25 5.09
CA CYS A 102 6.34 1.11 4.95
C CYS A 102 5.91 1.04 3.46
N MET A 103 6.39 1.96 2.63
CA MET A 103 6.08 1.95 1.20
C MET A 103 6.61 0.70 0.50
N GLN A 104 7.82 0.25 0.85
CA GLN A 104 8.38 -0.99 0.33
C GLN A 104 7.49 -2.18 0.70
N TRP A 105 7.12 -2.31 1.97
CA TRP A 105 6.25 -3.39 2.44
C TRP A 105 4.90 -3.40 1.71
N HIS A 106 4.26 -2.25 1.57
CA HIS A 106 3.00 -2.15 0.84
C HIS A 106 3.10 -2.49 -0.66
N THR A 107 4.30 -2.38 -1.23
CA THR A 107 4.56 -2.70 -2.65
C THR A 107 4.87 -4.19 -2.85
N GLU A 108 5.44 -4.88 -1.84
CA GLU A 108 5.86 -6.30 -1.94
C GLU A 108 4.70 -7.26 -2.25
N GLU A 109 3.48 -6.97 -1.81
CA GLU A 109 2.33 -7.83 -2.10
C GLU A 109 1.83 -7.72 -3.55
N ILE A 110 2.24 -6.66 -4.27
CA ILE A 110 1.78 -6.37 -5.62
C ILE A 110 2.72 -7.03 -6.62
N GLN A 111 2.23 -8.08 -7.28
CA GLN A 111 3.01 -8.81 -8.27
C GLN A 111 2.96 -8.17 -9.66
N PRO A 112 4.00 -8.35 -10.50
CA PRO A 112 4.05 -7.76 -11.84
C PRO A 112 2.84 -8.03 -12.74
N PRO A 113 2.19 -9.22 -12.72
CA PRO A 113 0.99 -9.47 -13.50
C PRO A 113 -0.14 -8.49 -13.20
N PHE A 114 -0.34 -8.12 -11.93
CA PHE A 114 -1.38 -7.17 -11.55
C PHE A 114 -1.16 -5.79 -12.18
N VAL A 115 0.05 -5.24 -12.06
CA VAL A 115 0.40 -3.92 -12.63
C VAL A 115 0.22 -3.92 -14.14
N ARG A 116 0.66 -4.98 -14.81
CA ARG A 116 0.51 -5.14 -16.26
C ARG A 116 -0.96 -5.17 -16.67
N ASP A 117 -1.77 -5.96 -15.95
CA ASP A 117 -3.16 -6.18 -16.28
C ASP A 117 -4.00 -4.92 -16.07
N ILE A 118 -3.88 -4.22 -14.92
CA ILE A 118 -4.64 -2.98 -14.69
C ILE A 118 -4.28 -1.89 -15.69
N ARG A 119 -3.03 -1.82 -16.13
CA ARG A 119 -2.59 -0.84 -17.13
C ARG A 119 -3.22 -1.09 -18.49
N ARG A 120 -3.47 -2.36 -18.85
CA ARG A 120 -4.02 -2.75 -20.15
C ARG A 120 -5.55 -2.79 -20.17
N GLU A 121 -6.13 -3.41 -19.14
CA GLU A 121 -7.55 -3.76 -19.10
C GLU A 121 -8.40 -2.71 -18.36
N ALA A 122 -7.79 -1.92 -17.44
CA ALA A 122 -8.48 -0.93 -16.61
C ALA A 122 -7.69 0.39 -16.53
N PRO A 123 -7.49 1.10 -17.66
CA PRO A 123 -6.64 2.29 -17.70
C PRO A 123 -7.12 3.43 -16.80
N GLU A 124 -8.42 3.59 -16.61
CA GLU A 124 -8.99 4.58 -15.67
C GLU A 124 -8.62 4.25 -14.23
N THR A 125 -8.70 2.98 -13.86
CA THR A 125 -8.28 2.51 -12.54
C THR A 125 -6.76 2.66 -12.36
N PHE A 126 -5.98 2.40 -13.40
CA PHE A 126 -4.53 2.64 -13.36
C PHE A 126 -4.22 4.13 -13.14
N ASN A 127 -4.88 5.03 -13.86
CA ASN A 127 -4.72 6.49 -13.66
C ASN A 127 -5.13 6.93 -12.26
N PHE A 128 -6.20 6.37 -11.70
CA PHE A 128 -6.60 6.60 -10.32
C PHE A 128 -5.50 6.17 -9.33
N VAL A 129 -4.89 5.01 -9.52
CA VAL A 129 -3.78 4.53 -8.67
C VAL A 129 -2.58 5.47 -8.75
N GLU A 130 -2.20 5.90 -9.96
CA GLU A 130 -1.08 6.83 -10.17
C GLU A 130 -1.33 8.18 -9.50
N GLN A 131 -2.56 8.71 -9.61
CA GLN A 131 -2.94 9.97 -8.96
C GLN A 131 -2.89 9.85 -7.44
N ARG A 132 -3.48 8.78 -6.85
CA ARG A 132 -3.46 8.59 -5.40
C ARG A 132 -2.04 8.40 -4.87
N ARG A 133 -1.19 7.65 -5.60
CA ARG A 133 0.23 7.51 -5.26
C ARG A 133 0.95 8.85 -5.25
N ARG A 134 0.72 9.72 -6.25
CA ARG A 134 1.27 11.06 -6.30
C ARG A 134 0.85 11.89 -5.09
N GLU A 135 -0.45 11.92 -4.78
CA GLU A 135 -1.02 12.65 -3.64
C GLU A 135 -0.37 12.24 -2.31
N LEU A 136 -0.20 10.92 -2.09
CA LEU A 136 0.46 10.39 -0.89
C LEU A 136 1.93 10.80 -0.82
N ILE A 137 2.67 10.70 -1.92
CA ILE A 137 4.08 11.09 -1.95
C ILE A 137 4.20 12.59 -1.69
N GLU A 138 3.42 13.44 -2.35
CA GLU A 138 3.43 14.88 -2.12
C GLU A 138 3.11 15.25 -0.67
N ARG A 139 2.08 14.62 -0.08
CA ARG A 139 1.65 14.88 1.30
C ARG A 139 2.73 14.51 2.31
N TYR A 140 3.23 13.28 2.27
CA TYR A 140 4.13 12.76 3.31
C TYR A 140 5.58 13.19 3.10
N PHE A 141 6.10 13.05 1.90
CA PHE A 141 7.48 13.50 1.60
C PHE A 141 7.58 15.01 1.54
N GLY A 142 6.55 15.72 1.06
CA GLY A 142 6.52 17.18 1.10
C GLY A 142 6.64 17.72 2.51
N ARG A 143 5.88 17.17 3.47
CA ARG A 143 5.98 17.51 4.89
C ARG A 143 7.36 17.15 5.45
N LEU A 144 7.84 15.95 5.21
CA LEU A 144 9.13 15.48 5.68
C LEU A 144 10.29 16.36 5.18
N PHE A 145 10.25 16.75 3.90
CA PHE A 145 11.28 17.62 3.33
C PHE A 145 11.25 19.03 3.93
N GLN A 146 10.08 19.57 4.25
CA GLN A 146 9.97 20.86 4.95
C GLN A 146 10.57 20.78 6.36
N GLU A 147 10.22 19.76 7.12
CA GLU A 147 10.73 19.54 8.48
C GLU A 147 12.26 19.29 8.45
N GLY A 148 12.75 18.47 7.52
CA GLY A 148 14.18 18.19 7.35
C GLY A 148 15.00 19.42 6.96
N ARG A 149 14.43 20.33 6.17
CA ARG A 149 15.08 21.60 5.86
C ARG A 149 15.18 22.53 7.07
N ARG A 150 14.12 22.59 7.91
CA ARG A 150 14.15 23.35 9.16
C ARG A 150 15.21 22.82 10.12
N ALA A 151 15.36 21.49 10.18
CA ALA A 151 16.35 20.81 11.00
C ALA A 151 17.78 20.85 10.41
N GLY A 152 17.96 21.35 9.19
CA GLY A 152 19.25 21.39 8.50
C GLY A 152 19.78 20.02 8.05
N ILE A 153 18.89 19.03 7.95
CA ILE A 153 19.19 17.65 7.53
C ILE A 153 19.06 17.53 6.00
N ILE A 154 18.07 18.22 5.42
CA ILE A 154 17.81 18.24 3.98
C ILE A 154 18.29 19.56 3.40
N ARG A 155 18.87 19.48 2.21
CA ARG A 155 19.42 20.62 1.45
C ARG A 155 18.32 21.66 1.16
N LYS A 156 18.69 22.94 1.30
CA LYS A 156 17.79 24.08 1.05
C LYS A 156 17.92 24.64 -0.38
N ASP A 157 19.03 24.34 -1.03
CA ASP A 157 19.35 24.80 -2.40
C ASP A 157 18.56 24.09 -3.50
N LEU A 158 17.93 22.92 -3.19
CA LEU A 158 17.10 22.18 -4.13
C LEU A 158 15.61 22.46 -3.86
N PRO A 159 14.80 22.82 -4.86
CA PRO A 159 13.36 22.97 -4.68
C PRO A 159 12.70 21.66 -4.22
N ALA A 160 11.90 21.67 -3.14
CA ALA A 160 11.25 20.48 -2.61
C ALA A 160 10.36 19.78 -3.67
N ARG A 161 9.64 20.60 -4.46
CA ARG A 161 8.79 20.09 -5.55
C ARG A 161 9.63 19.34 -6.60
N LEU A 162 10.80 19.83 -6.95
CA LEU A 162 11.69 19.16 -7.90
C LEU A 162 12.16 17.80 -7.36
N MET A 163 12.50 17.72 -6.07
CA MET A 163 12.89 16.45 -5.44
C MET A 163 11.76 15.41 -5.49
N ILE A 164 10.52 15.84 -5.26
CA ILE A 164 9.34 14.99 -5.35
C ILE A 164 9.11 14.54 -6.80
N GLU A 165 9.22 15.43 -7.77
CA GLU A 165 9.05 15.08 -9.19
C GLU A 165 10.15 14.11 -9.68
N ILE A 166 11.39 14.29 -9.23
CA ILE A 166 12.48 13.36 -9.53
C ILE A 166 12.16 11.98 -8.95
N LEU A 167 11.72 11.91 -7.70
CA LEU A 167 11.34 10.65 -7.07
C LEU A 167 10.20 9.95 -7.83
N LEU A 168 9.11 10.66 -8.09
CA LEU A 168 7.96 10.16 -8.82
C LEU A 168 8.33 9.70 -10.23
N GLY A 169 9.04 10.53 -10.98
CA GLY A 169 9.49 10.23 -12.34
C GLY A 169 10.42 9.02 -12.39
N THR A 170 11.36 8.92 -11.45
CA THR A 170 12.28 7.78 -11.38
C THR A 170 11.54 6.48 -11.03
N VAL A 171 10.63 6.52 -10.04
CA VAL A 171 9.80 5.36 -9.71
C VAL A 171 8.96 4.94 -10.91
N GLN A 172 8.30 5.86 -11.60
CA GLN A 172 7.48 5.56 -12.77
C GLN A 172 8.30 4.98 -13.94
N ALA A 173 9.50 5.51 -14.19
CA ALA A 173 10.36 5.07 -15.27
C ALA A 173 11.01 3.69 -15.02
N ILE A 174 11.41 3.40 -13.78
CA ILE A 174 12.16 2.20 -13.43
C ILE A 174 11.26 1.06 -12.94
N MET A 175 10.21 1.38 -12.16
CA MET A 175 9.36 0.37 -11.51
C MET A 175 8.30 -0.21 -12.44
N ASN A 176 8.58 -0.33 -13.73
CA ASN A 176 7.75 -1.09 -14.66
C ASN A 176 8.39 -2.47 -14.96
N PRO A 177 7.57 -3.52 -15.18
CA PRO A 177 8.07 -4.88 -15.33
C PRO A 177 9.14 -5.06 -16.41
N SER A 178 8.98 -4.38 -17.55
CA SER A 178 9.92 -4.46 -18.67
C SER A 178 11.29 -3.87 -18.31
N LYS A 179 11.30 -2.68 -17.70
CA LYS A 179 12.54 -2.00 -17.33
C LYS A 179 13.25 -2.69 -16.17
N MET A 180 12.50 -3.20 -15.20
CA MET A 180 13.06 -3.99 -14.10
C MET A 180 13.73 -5.26 -14.62
N ALA A 181 13.11 -5.98 -15.55
CA ALA A 181 13.70 -7.17 -16.17
C ALA A 181 14.98 -6.82 -16.95
N GLU A 182 14.98 -5.74 -17.74
CA GLU A 182 16.15 -5.25 -18.47
C GLU A 182 17.33 -4.94 -17.54
N LEU A 183 17.04 -4.35 -16.37
CA LEU A 183 18.05 -3.95 -15.38
C LEU A 183 18.39 -5.06 -14.37
N GLY A 184 17.78 -6.24 -14.44
CA GLY A 184 17.97 -7.32 -13.47
C GLY A 184 17.49 -6.97 -12.06
N LEU A 185 16.50 -6.09 -11.93
CA LEU A 185 15.97 -5.60 -10.65
C LEU A 185 14.70 -6.33 -10.25
N THR A 186 14.57 -6.60 -8.95
CA THR A 186 13.28 -6.93 -8.33
C THR A 186 12.56 -5.66 -7.91
N PRO A 187 11.23 -5.67 -7.69
CA PRO A 187 10.52 -4.52 -7.14
C PRO A 187 11.18 -3.97 -5.86
N LYS A 188 11.63 -4.85 -4.99
CA LYS A 188 12.32 -4.50 -3.74
C LYS A 188 13.65 -3.79 -3.97
N THR A 189 14.53 -4.42 -4.75
CA THR A 189 15.86 -3.85 -5.02
C THR A 189 15.77 -2.57 -5.84
N GLY A 190 14.90 -2.50 -6.84
CA GLY A 190 14.68 -1.31 -7.64
C GLY A 190 14.19 -0.12 -6.80
N PHE A 191 13.18 -0.33 -5.97
CA PHE A 191 12.67 0.72 -5.08
C PHE A 191 13.73 1.21 -4.11
N LEU A 192 14.43 0.30 -3.40
CA LEU A 192 15.49 0.67 -2.45
C LEU A 192 16.61 1.44 -3.12
N THR A 193 17.04 1.02 -4.30
CA THR A 193 18.12 1.71 -5.03
C THR A 193 17.73 3.13 -5.44
N ILE A 194 16.52 3.31 -5.98
CA ILE A 194 16.00 4.64 -6.34
C ILE A 194 16.00 5.56 -5.12
N ILE A 195 15.45 5.07 -4.02
CA ILE A 195 15.34 5.84 -2.79
C ILE A 195 16.72 6.20 -2.25
N THR A 196 17.64 5.25 -2.21
CA THR A 196 19.01 5.51 -1.73
C THR A 196 19.68 6.61 -2.55
N ILE A 197 19.61 6.55 -3.88
CA ILE A 197 20.18 7.56 -4.76
C ILE A 197 19.55 8.93 -4.51
N VAL A 198 18.21 9.00 -4.46
CA VAL A 198 17.50 10.27 -4.23
C VAL A 198 17.85 10.85 -2.86
N LEU A 199 17.85 10.02 -1.81
CA LEU A 199 18.15 10.48 -0.45
C LEU A 199 19.58 10.93 -0.27
N GLU A 200 20.56 10.20 -0.78
CA GLU A 200 21.96 10.61 -0.74
C GLU A 200 22.17 11.96 -1.44
N GLY A 201 21.40 12.23 -2.51
CA GLY A 201 21.40 13.50 -3.22
C GLY A 201 20.78 14.67 -2.45
N VAL A 202 19.78 14.42 -1.59
CA VAL A 202 19.03 15.49 -0.90
C VAL A 202 19.48 15.76 0.53
N LEU A 203 20.22 14.83 1.15
CA LEU A 203 20.75 15.00 2.49
C LEU A 203 21.94 15.98 2.49
N THR A 204 22.01 16.81 3.55
CA THR A 204 23.22 17.57 3.88
C THR A 204 24.29 16.63 4.41
N GLU A 205 25.56 17.12 4.54
CA GLU A 205 26.62 16.37 5.21
C GLU A 205 26.22 15.96 6.65
N LYS A 206 25.61 16.88 7.40
CA LYS A 206 25.04 16.61 8.73
C LYS A 206 23.98 15.50 8.68
N GLY A 207 23.11 15.52 7.65
CA GLY A 207 22.09 14.49 7.46
C GLY A 207 22.70 13.13 7.16
N ARG A 208 23.69 13.06 6.26
CA ARG A 208 24.40 11.81 5.91
C ARG A 208 25.13 11.19 7.12
N LEU A 209 25.82 12.01 7.92
CA LEU A 209 26.48 11.53 9.14
C LEU A 209 25.49 10.92 10.13
N ARG A 210 24.36 11.58 10.39
CA ARG A 210 23.30 11.06 11.27
C ARG A 210 22.66 9.78 10.71
N SER A 211 22.38 9.71 9.43
CA SER A 211 21.82 8.51 8.78
C SER A 211 22.72 7.28 8.99
N ARG A 212 24.03 7.43 8.83
CA ARG A 212 25.02 6.34 9.05
C ARG A 212 25.07 5.87 10.50
N HIS A 213 24.93 6.77 11.46
CA HIS A 213 24.90 6.40 12.89
C HIS A 213 23.58 5.69 13.27
N GLY A 214 22.44 6.15 12.77
CA GLY A 214 21.14 5.50 12.97
C GLY A 214 21.11 4.07 12.44
N GLN A 215 21.63 3.82 11.23
CA GLN A 215 21.69 2.48 10.64
C GLN A 215 22.57 1.49 11.42
N ARG A 216 23.56 1.94 12.18
CA ARG A 216 24.36 1.09 13.09
C ARG A 216 23.55 0.71 14.33
N SER A 217 22.83 1.66 14.92
CA SER A 217 22.00 1.42 16.11
C SER A 217 20.82 0.48 15.79
N ASP A 218 20.16 0.65 14.65
CA ASP A 218 19.05 -0.21 14.22
C ASP A 218 19.47 -1.66 13.88
N ARG A 219 20.74 -1.89 13.53
CA ARG A 219 21.27 -3.25 13.35
C ARG A 219 21.46 -3.98 14.68
N GLU A 220 21.72 -3.26 15.77
CA GLU A 220 21.90 -3.84 17.12
C GLU A 220 20.57 -4.02 17.86
N THR A 221 19.51 -3.28 17.51
CA THR A 221 18.20 -3.30 18.22
C THR A 221 17.06 -3.85 17.37
N ARG A 222 17.30 -4.66 16.33
CA ARG A 222 16.26 -5.24 15.48
C ARG A 222 15.22 -6.01 16.31
N ARG A 223 14.24 -5.28 16.82
CA ARG A 223 12.89 -5.83 17.03
C ARG A 223 12.11 -5.62 15.72
N PRO A 224 11.39 -6.62 15.23
CA PRO A 224 10.47 -6.43 14.10
C PRO A 224 9.57 -5.23 14.39
N GLY A 225 9.42 -4.34 13.42
CA GLY A 225 8.57 -3.16 13.58
C GLY A 225 7.13 -3.54 13.89
N ASP A 226 6.35 -2.64 14.49
CA ASP A 226 4.96 -2.91 14.88
C ASP A 226 4.07 -3.31 13.69
N TRP A 227 4.46 -2.96 12.47
CA TRP A 227 3.81 -3.39 11.23
C TRP A 227 4.03 -4.89 10.92
N GLU A 228 5.18 -5.50 11.29
CA GLU A 228 5.40 -6.95 11.19
C GLU A 228 4.51 -7.71 12.19
N ARG A 229 4.34 -7.19 13.40
CA ARG A 229 3.42 -7.75 14.41
C ARG A 229 1.95 -7.66 14.00
N ARG A 230 1.58 -6.63 13.23
CA ARG A 230 0.22 -6.51 12.67
C ARG A 230 -0.04 -7.57 11.62
N LYS A 231 0.97 -7.88 10.77
CA LYS A 231 0.91 -8.96 9.78
C LYS A 231 0.70 -10.35 10.41
N GLU A 232 1.32 -10.60 11.56
CA GLU A 232 1.14 -11.85 12.31
C GLU A 232 -0.26 -11.92 12.92
N ARG A 233 -0.76 -10.85 13.52
CA ARG A 233 -2.14 -10.77 14.04
C ARG A 233 -3.20 -10.98 12.95
N ASP A 234 -3.04 -10.37 11.78
CA ASP A 234 -3.98 -10.52 10.66
C ASP A 234 -3.95 -11.95 10.09
N LYS A 235 -2.80 -12.65 10.18
CA LYS A 235 -2.68 -14.07 9.84
C LYS A 235 -3.31 -14.98 10.91
N GLU A 236 -3.19 -14.63 12.18
CA GLU A 236 -3.77 -15.40 13.29
C GLU A 236 -5.29 -15.24 13.36
N THR A 237 -5.83 -14.03 13.16
CA THR A 237 -7.27 -13.81 13.09
C THR A 237 -7.91 -14.45 11.87
N GLY A 238 -7.20 -14.57 10.75
CA GLY A 238 -7.62 -15.35 9.58
C GLY A 238 -7.68 -16.87 9.84
N ARG A 239 -6.77 -17.40 10.67
CA ARG A 239 -6.76 -18.83 11.05
C ARG A 239 -7.77 -19.21 12.12
N GLN A 240 -8.12 -18.33 13.05
CA GLN A 240 -9.12 -18.60 14.08
C GLN A 240 -10.54 -18.65 13.52
N GLY A 241 -10.85 -17.92 12.44
CA GLY A 241 -12.14 -17.99 11.77
C GLY A 241 -12.43 -19.33 11.11
N ASP A 242 -11.40 -20.08 10.74
CA ASP A 242 -11.55 -21.39 10.09
C ASP A 242 -11.64 -22.56 11.07
N ASN A 243 -11.14 -22.42 12.30
CA ASN A 243 -11.10 -23.51 13.28
C ASN A 243 -12.39 -23.63 14.14
N GLU A 244 -13.20 -22.57 14.25
CA GLU A 244 -14.46 -22.64 15.02
C GLU A 244 -15.64 -23.26 14.26
N ARG A 245 -15.51 -23.50 12.95
CA ARG A 245 -16.57 -24.14 12.13
C ARG A 245 -16.42 -25.65 11.94
N GLY A 246 -15.30 -26.25 12.31
CA GLY A 246 -15.05 -27.69 12.22
C GLY A 246 -15.60 -28.55 13.38
N GLY A 247 -16.10 -27.93 14.45
CA GLY A 247 -16.40 -28.60 15.73
C GLY A 247 -17.87 -28.98 16.02
N ARG A 248 -18.82 -28.76 15.10
CA ARG A 248 -20.23 -29.07 15.35
C ARG A 248 -20.88 -29.91 14.27
N ALA A 249 -20.40 -31.13 14.10
CA ALA A 249 -21.14 -32.17 13.41
C ALA A 249 -20.65 -33.57 13.82
N HIS A 250 -20.88 -33.98 15.07
CA HIS A 250 -21.02 -35.40 15.42
C HIS A 250 -21.60 -35.51 16.84
N GLY A 251 -22.79 -35.95 16.94
CA GLY A 251 -23.36 -36.36 18.23
C GLY A 251 -24.88 -36.23 18.30
N LYS A 252 -25.61 -37.19 17.76
CA LYS A 252 -26.67 -37.94 18.39
C LYS A 252 -27.54 -38.67 17.35
N ARG A 253 -27.22 -39.89 17.08
CA ARG A 253 -28.23 -40.95 16.85
C ARG A 253 -27.98 -41.99 17.91
N GLY A 254 -28.95 -42.18 18.74
CA GLY A 254 -29.07 -43.22 19.74
C GLY A 254 -30.50 -43.23 20.26
N ASP A 255 -31.22 -44.28 19.89
CA ASP A 255 -32.28 -44.99 20.62
C ASP A 255 -33.62 -44.26 20.91
N LEU A 256 -34.64 -44.60 20.18
CA LEU A 256 -35.81 -45.44 20.47
C LEU A 256 -36.77 -45.40 19.31
#